data_ef38a8f42f0f2faac49d310367ec1fd1
#
_entry.id   ef38a8f42f0f2faac49d310367ec1fd1
#
_cell.length_a   1.000
_cell.length_b   1.000
_cell.length_c   1.000
_cell.angle_alpha   90.00
_cell.angle_beta   90.00
_cell.angle_gamma   90.00
#
_symmetry.space_group_name_H-M   'P 1'
#
loop_
_entity.id
_entity.type
_entity.pdbx_description
1 polymer ?
#
loop_
_entity_poly.entity_id
_entity_poly.type
_entity_poly.pdbx_seq_one_letter_code
_entity_poly.pdbx_strand_id
1 'polypeptide(L)'
;RDFGRRPLIVNFWATWCAPCRKEIPLLQALQREHGGEGFQVVGIAVDFRDKVLAYADEMKIDYPLLIGEQEGLDAAAAFGVDAVGFPFTIFTDTQGRVVAAHLGELTRPQADLILGAIREVSAGRQSLEEARAAIRSGLARLPGA
;
A
#
# COMPACT_ATOMS: atom_id res chain seq x y z
N ARG A 1 -10.65 0.64 -12.30
CA ARG A 1 -10.16 -0.72 -12.22
C ARG A 1 -10.83 -1.46 -11.10
N ASP A 2 -11.34 -2.60 -11.42
CA ASP A 2 -12.13 -3.34 -10.46
C ASP A 2 -11.34 -4.50 -9.85
N PHE A 3 -11.01 -4.38 -8.58
CA PHE A 3 -10.39 -5.46 -7.82
C PHE A 3 -11.42 -6.15 -6.90
N GLY A 4 -12.69 -5.92 -7.15
CA GLY A 4 -13.77 -6.47 -6.37
C GLY A 4 -13.82 -5.86 -4.98
N ARG A 5 -14.23 -6.66 -4.00
CA ARG A 5 -14.34 -6.20 -2.61
C ARG A 5 -13.13 -6.62 -1.80
N ARG A 6 -11.96 -6.51 -2.40
CA ARG A 6 -10.72 -6.84 -1.73
C ARG A 6 -10.17 -5.64 -0.98
N PRO A 7 -9.61 -5.85 0.20
CA PRO A 7 -8.81 -4.79 0.80
C PRO A 7 -7.53 -4.61 -0.01
N LEU A 8 -7.19 -3.36 -0.29
CA LEU A 8 -6.06 -3.04 -1.17
C LEU A 8 -4.89 -2.47 -0.39
N ILE A 9 -3.69 -2.83 -0.84
CA ILE A 9 -2.44 -2.22 -0.39
C ILE A 9 -1.91 -1.50 -1.63
N VAL A 10 -2.12 -0.18 -1.69
CA VAL A 10 -1.78 0.61 -2.87
C VAL A 10 -0.48 1.36 -2.58
N ASN A 11 0.59 0.98 -3.28
CA ASN A 11 1.91 1.55 -3.07
C ASN A 11 2.27 2.49 -4.22
N PHE A 12 2.53 3.74 -3.89
CA PHE A 12 2.98 4.75 -4.86
C PHE A 12 4.50 4.81 -4.81
N TRP A 13 5.15 4.66 -5.96
CA TRP A 13 6.60 4.53 -6.04
C TRP A 13 7.15 5.02 -7.36
N ALA A 14 8.49 5.08 -7.43
CA ALA A 14 9.20 5.45 -8.66
C ALA A 14 10.51 4.68 -8.71
N THR A 15 11.04 4.46 -9.92
CA THR A 15 12.28 3.69 -10.07
C THR A 15 13.49 4.43 -9.52
N TRP A 16 13.44 5.77 -9.47
CA TRP A 16 14.54 6.61 -8.97
C TRP A 16 14.55 6.74 -7.45
N CYS A 17 13.61 6.14 -6.79
CA CYS A 17 13.43 6.28 -5.33
C CYS A 17 14.01 5.05 -4.62
N ALA A 18 15.15 5.22 -3.94
CA ALA A 18 15.82 4.11 -3.27
C ALA A 18 14.96 3.42 -2.19
N PRO A 19 14.29 4.17 -1.29
CA PRO A 19 13.41 3.51 -0.31
C PRO A 19 12.26 2.76 -0.95
N CYS A 20 11.77 3.24 -2.11
CA CYS A 20 10.71 2.53 -2.83
C CYS A 20 11.19 1.16 -3.29
N ARG A 21 12.42 1.12 -3.81
CA ARG A 21 12.98 -0.15 -4.28
C ARG A 21 13.20 -1.13 -3.13
N LYS A 22 13.53 -0.62 -1.94
CA LYS A 22 13.72 -1.47 -0.77
C LYS A 22 12.42 -2.12 -0.30
N GLU A 23 11.30 -1.48 -0.55
CA GLU A 23 10.00 -2.00 -0.14
C GLU A 23 9.48 -3.14 -1.00
N ILE A 24 9.91 -3.21 -2.24
CA ILE A 24 9.30 -4.14 -3.20
C ILE A 24 9.32 -5.59 -2.71
N PRO A 25 10.43 -6.11 -2.16
CA PRO A 25 10.41 -7.47 -1.63
C PRO A 25 9.37 -7.69 -0.53
N LEU A 26 9.16 -6.69 0.32
CA LEU A 26 8.13 -6.79 1.35
C LEU A 26 6.74 -6.84 0.72
N LEU A 27 6.47 -5.98 -0.27
CA LEU A 27 5.17 -5.97 -0.94
C LEU A 27 4.91 -7.30 -1.64
N GLN A 28 5.92 -7.89 -2.26
CA GLN A 28 5.79 -9.20 -2.87
C GLN A 28 5.50 -10.27 -1.82
N ALA A 29 6.15 -10.18 -0.67
CA ALA A 29 5.92 -11.12 0.42
C ALA A 29 4.50 -10.99 0.96
N LEU A 30 4.01 -9.76 1.12
CA LEU A 30 2.64 -9.52 1.59
C LEU A 30 1.62 -10.12 0.63
N GLN A 31 1.84 -9.99 -0.68
CA GLN A 31 0.94 -10.57 -1.66
C GLN A 31 0.94 -12.10 -1.57
N ARG A 32 2.11 -12.71 -1.43
CA ARG A 32 2.19 -14.16 -1.31
C ARG A 32 1.54 -14.68 -0.03
N GLU A 33 1.78 -13.98 1.08
CA GLU A 33 1.31 -14.43 2.39
C GLU A 33 -0.17 -14.17 2.62
N HIS A 34 -0.67 -13.07 2.10
CA HIS A 34 -2.03 -12.60 2.43
C HIS A 34 -2.99 -12.55 1.25
N GLY A 35 -2.52 -12.89 0.05
CA GLY A 35 -3.39 -12.94 -1.11
C GLY A 35 -4.55 -13.92 -0.94
N GLY A 36 -4.30 -15.04 -0.27
CA GLY A 36 -5.33 -16.03 -0.01
C GLY A 36 -6.39 -15.54 0.96
N GLU A 37 -6.08 -14.52 1.76
CA GLU A 37 -7.05 -13.88 2.66
C GLU A 37 -7.87 -12.80 1.96
N GLY A 38 -7.54 -12.49 0.71
CA GLY A 38 -8.25 -11.49 -0.07
C GLY A 38 -7.49 -10.17 -0.27
N PHE A 39 -6.36 -9.98 0.40
CA PHE A 39 -5.57 -8.75 0.22
C PHE A 39 -4.97 -8.70 -1.18
N GLN A 40 -4.94 -7.51 -1.76
CA GLN A 40 -4.37 -7.30 -3.08
C GLN A 40 -3.40 -6.13 -3.05
N VAL A 41 -2.15 -6.38 -3.43
CA VAL A 41 -1.15 -5.34 -3.59
C VAL A 41 -1.28 -4.76 -5.00
N VAL A 42 -1.27 -3.43 -5.09
CA VAL A 42 -1.30 -2.72 -6.36
C VAL A 42 -0.20 -1.66 -6.31
N GLY A 43 0.67 -1.64 -7.29
CA GLY A 43 1.70 -0.60 -7.39
C GLY A 43 1.25 0.48 -8.36
N ILE A 44 1.42 1.74 -7.96
CA ILE A 44 1.19 2.87 -8.86
C ILE A 44 2.54 3.55 -9.05
N ALA A 45 3.13 3.39 -10.23
CA ALA A 45 4.44 3.95 -10.54
C ALA A 45 4.27 5.32 -11.15
N VAL A 46 4.81 6.33 -10.48
CA VAL A 46 4.78 7.72 -10.95
C VAL A 46 6.13 7.97 -11.62
N ASP A 47 6.28 7.47 -12.85
CA ASP A 47 7.55 7.45 -13.54
C ASP A 47 7.31 7.15 -15.02
N PHE A 48 8.39 7.16 -15.80
CA PHE A 48 8.33 6.84 -17.22
C PHE A 48 8.08 5.35 -17.43
N ARG A 49 7.19 5.06 -18.38
CA ARG A 49 6.72 3.69 -18.60
C ARG A 49 7.85 2.70 -18.90
N ASP A 50 8.77 3.10 -19.78
CA ASP A 50 9.87 2.19 -20.18
C ASP A 50 10.76 1.83 -18.99
N LYS A 51 11.03 2.79 -18.11
CA LYS A 51 11.84 2.53 -16.92
C LYS A 51 11.13 1.62 -15.95
N VAL A 52 9.82 1.82 -15.77
CA VAL A 52 9.03 0.99 -14.86
C VAL A 52 8.97 -0.44 -15.37
N LEU A 53 8.72 -0.62 -16.66
CA LEU A 53 8.61 -1.97 -17.24
C LEU A 53 9.93 -2.72 -17.14
N ALA A 54 11.05 -2.04 -17.41
CA ALA A 54 12.36 -2.67 -17.28
C ALA A 54 12.65 -3.10 -15.84
N TYR A 55 12.35 -2.23 -14.88
CA TYR A 55 12.58 -2.53 -13.48
C TYR A 55 11.66 -3.63 -12.98
N ALA A 56 10.40 -3.61 -13.40
CA ALA A 56 9.44 -4.65 -13.01
C ALA A 56 9.88 -6.02 -13.50
N ASP A 57 10.43 -6.07 -14.71
CA ASP A 57 10.94 -7.32 -15.27
C ASP A 57 12.17 -7.79 -14.51
N GLU A 58 13.09 -6.87 -14.21
CA GLU A 58 14.31 -7.20 -13.46
C GLU A 58 13.97 -7.74 -12.07
N MET A 59 13.05 -7.12 -11.38
CA MET A 59 12.66 -7.49 -10.02
C MET A 59 11.57 -8.56 -9.97
N LYS A 60 11.06 -8.97 -11.12
CA LYS A 60 9.99 -9.96 -11.23
C LYS A 60 8.78 -9.58 -10.39
N ILE A 61 8.35 -8.33 -10.53
CA ILE A 61 7.17 -7.83 -9.82
C ILE A 61 5.95 -8.51 -10.42
N ASP A 62 5.21 -9.24 -9.59
CA ASP A 62 4.09 -10.07 -10.05
C ASP A 62 2.71 -9.54 -9.61
N TYR A 63 2.67 -8.43 -8.89
CA TYR A 63 1.39 -7.80 -8.58
C TYR A 63 1.09 -6.72 -9.62
N PRO A 64 -0.19 -6.33 -9.78
CA PRO A 64 -0.56 -5.34 -10.80
C PRO A 64 0.14 -4.01 -10.61
N LEU A 65 0.58 -3.44 -11.72
CA LEU A 65 1.21 -2.12 -11.74
C LEU A 65 0.41 -1.19 -12.65
N LEU A 66 0.10 -0.02 -12.16
CA LEU A 66 -0.44 1.08 -12.97
C LEU A 66 0.70 2.06 -13.14
N ILE A 67 0.83 2.61 -14.33
CA ILE A 67 1.96 3.47 -14.67
C ILE A 67 1.44 4.80 -15.20
N GLY A 68 1.96 5.90 -14.65
CA GLY A 68 1.62 7.21 -15.12
C GLY A 68 2.28 8.27 -14.26
N GLU A 69 2.54 9.44 -14.83
CA GLU A 69 3.13 10.54 -14.07
C GLU A 69 2.03 11.34 -13.38
N GLN A 70 1.29 12.13 -14.13
CA GLN A 70 0.22 12.93 -13.55
C GLN A 70 -0.93 12.05 -13.07
N GLU A 71 -1.22 11.00 -13.80
CA GLU A 71 -2.30 10.08 -13.43
C GLU A 71 -2.08 9.43 -12.07
N GLY A 72 -0.81 9.13 -11.73
CA GLY A 72 -0.47 8.59 -10.44
C GLY A 72 -0.74 9.58 -9.31
N LEU A 73 -0.38 10.84 -9.52
CA LEU A 73 -0.66 11.89 -8.56
C LEU A 73 -2.16 12.15 -8.43
N ASP A 74 -2.89 12.08 -9.53
CA ASP A 74 -4.34 12.23 -9.52
C ASP A 74 -4.99 11.09 -8.72
N ALA A 75 -4.47 9.88 -8.85
CA ALA A 75 -4.97 8.74 -8.09
C ALA A 75 -4.78 8.95 -6.59
N ALA A 76 -3.63 9.48 -6.19
CA ALA A 76 -3.38 9.77 -4.78
C ALA A 76 -4.37 10.80 -4.26
N ALA A 77 -4.63 11.84 -5.03
CA ALA A 77 -5.59 12.88 -4.65
C ALA A 77 -6.99 12.30 -4.52
N ALA A 78 -7.36 11.34 -5.36
CA ALA A 78 -8.65 10.70 -5.29
C ALA A 78 -8.83 9.90 -4.00
N PHE A 79 -7.73 9.43 -3.39
CA PHE A 79 -7.78 8.80 -2.08
C PHE A 79 -7.74 9.82 -0.94
N GLY A 80 -7.71 11.10 -1.26
CA GLY A 80 -7.66 12.16 -0.25
C GLY A 80 -6.27 12.38 0.34
N VAL A 81 -5.24 11.97 -0.38
CA VAL A 81 -3.85 12.06 0.09
C VAL A 81 -3.08 13.03 -0.80
N ASP A 82 -2.43 14.02 -0.18
CA ASP A 82 -1.50 14.90 -0.88
C ASP A 82 -0.14 14.22 -0.91
N ALA A 83 0.31 13.87 -2.10
CA ALA A 83 1.60 13.20 -2.26
C ALA A 83 2.73 14.20 -2.05
N VAL A 84 3.43 14.09 -0.93
CA VAL A 84 4.55 14.97 -0.60
C VAL A 84 5.89 14.26 -0.75
N GLY A 85 5.89 13.00 -1.17
CA GLY A 85 7.11 12.24 -1.38
C GLY A 85 6.82 10.78 -1.57
N PHE A 86 7.86 10.03 -1.89
CA PHE A 86 7.78 8.59 -2.10
C PHE A 86 8.73 7.87 -1.16
N PRO A 87 8.41 6.64 -0.81
CA PRO A 87 7.17 5.94 -1.14
C PRO A 87 6.04 6.34 -0.19
N PHE A 88 4.80 6.08 -0.61
CA PHE A 88 3.72 6.09 0.36
C PHE A 88 2.73 4.99 -0.02
N THR A 89 2.00 4.50 0.97
CA THR A 89 1.15 3.34 0.81
C THR A 89 -0.21 3.63 1.43
N ILE A 90 -1.26 3.34 0.67
CA ILE A 90 -2.63 3.50 1.13
C ILE A 90 -3.22 2.11 1.34
N PHE A 91 -3.88 1.92 2.47
CA PHE A 91 -4.53 0.66 2.83
C PHE A 91 -6.02 0.89 2.88
N THR A 92 -6.79 0.06 2.16
CA THR A 92 -8.24 0.17 2.16
C THR A 92 -8.88 -1.07 2.76
N ASP A 93 -10.14 -0.93 3.16
CA ASP A 93 -10.94 -2.07 3.60
C ASP A 93 -11.69 -2.67 2.40
N THR A 94 -12.56 -3.65 2.68
CA THR A 94 -13.31 -4.35 1.62
C THR A 94 -14.32 -3.45 0.93
N GLN A 95 -14.62 -2.28 1.48
CA GLN A 95 -15.54 -1.31 0.89
C GLN A 95 -14.82 -0.17 0.17
N GLY A 96 -13.49 -0.25 0.08
CA GLY A 96 -12.71 0.78 -0.58
C GLY A 96 -12.44 2.01 0.27
N ARG A 97 -12.75 1.97 1.55
CA ARG A 97 -12.50 3.10 2.45
C ARG A 97 -11.04 3.07 2.91
N VAL A 98 -10.43 4.25 3.00
CA VAL A 98 -9.03 4.35 3.43
C VAL A 98 -8.94 4.10 4.94
N VAL A 99 -8.21 3.05 5.32
CA VAL A 99 -7.98 2.72 6.73
C VAL A 99 -6.70 3.38 7.23
N ALA A 100 -5.68 3.44 6.39
CA ALA A 100 -4.41 4.03 6.77
C ALA A 100 -3.67 4.53 5.54
N ALA A 101 -2.86 5.57 5.73
CA ALA A 101 -1.92 6.06 4.72
C ALA A 101 -0.58 6.19 5.42
N HIS A 102 0.44 5.54 4.86
CA HIS A 102 1.77 5.51 5.46
C HIS A 102 2.77 6.20 4.54
N LEU A 103 3.41 7.25 5.04
CA LEU A 103 4.46 7.95 4.32
C LEU A 103 5.80 7.34 4.67
N GLY A 104 6.67 7.18 3.66
CA GLY A 104 7.99 6.62 3.85
C GLY A 104 8.01 5.12 3.68
N GLU A 105 9.18 4.55 3.87
CA GLU A 105 9.38 3.11 3.70
C GLU A 105 8.56 2.34 4.72
N LEU A 106 7.80 1.36 4.23
CA LEU A 106 6.96 0.52 5.07
C LEU A 106 7.80 -0.63 5.59
N THR A 107 7.69 -0.93 6.89
CA THR A 107 8.38 -2.07 7.48
C THR A 107 7.40 -3.19 7.75
N ARG A 108 7.94 -4.41 7.95
CA ARG A 108 7.10 -5.57 8.22
C ARG A 108 6.21 -5.37 9.47
N PRO A 109 6.74 -4.90 10.61
CA PRO A 109 5.88 -4.70 11.79
C PRO A 109 4.75 -3.70 11.54
N GLN A 110 5.03 -2.63 10.78
CA GLN A 110 4.01 -1.66 10.45
C GLN A 110 2.92 -2.28 9.57
N ALA A 111 3.34 -3.04 8.56
CA ALA A 111 2.40 -3.70 7.66
C ALA A 111 1.52 -4.69 8.43
N ASP A 112 2.13 -5.52 9.27
CA ASP A 112 1.40 -6.52 10.03
C ASP A 112 0.35 -5.87 10.94
N LEU A 113 0.70 -4.78 11.57
CA LEU A 113 -0.22 -4.06 12.44
C LEU A 113 -1.43 -3.53 11.66
N ILE A 114 -1.17 -2.91 10.51
CA ILE A 114 -2.24 -2.33 9.70
C ILE A 114 -3.16 -3.43 9.13
N LEU A 115 -2.56 -4.50 8.61
CA LEU A 115 -3.35 -5.61 8.07
C LEU A 115 -4.20 -6.26 9.15
N GLY A 116 -3.67 -6.37 10.37
CA GLY A 116 -4.42 -6.89 11.49
C GLY A 116 -5.66 -6.05 11.78
N ALA A 117 -5.52 -4.72 11.74
CA ALA A 117 -6.65 -3.83 11.96
C ALA A 117 -7.70 -3.96 10.86
N ILE A 118 -7.25 -4.13 9.61
CA ILE A 118 -8.18 -4.32 8.50
C ILE A 118 -8.97 -5.62 8.67
N ARG A 119 -8.32 -6.69 9.15
CA ARG A 119 -9.02 -7.94 9.43
C ARG A 119 -10.13 -7.75 10.47
N GLU A 120 -9.87 -6.94 11.51
CA GLU A 120 -10.86 -6.67 12.53
C GLU A 120 -12.07 -5.92 11.96
N VAL A 121 -11.83 -4.96 11.07
CA VAL A 121 -12.91 -4.24 10.42
C VAL A 121 -13.71 -5.19 9.51
N SER A 122 -13.00 -6.01 8.72
CA SER A 122 -13.64 -6.93 7.79
C SER A 122 -14.49 -7.98 8.51
N ALA A 123 -14.07 -8.37 9.70
CA ALA A 123 -14.79 -9.35 10.51
C ALA A 123 -15.91 -8.72 11.35
N GLY A 124 -16.06 -7.41 11.29
CA GLY A 124 -17.09 -6.71 12.06
C GLY A 124 -16.76 -6.55 13.54
N ARG A 125 -15.52 -6.82 13.94
CA ARG A 125 -15.13 -6.71 15.35
C ARG A 125 -14.71 -5.29 15.74
N GLN A 126 -14.35 -4.46 14.77
CA GLN A 126 -14.01 -3.05 15.00
C GLN A 126 -14.67 -2.20 13.93
N SER A 127 -15.04 -0.99 14.31
CA SER A 127 -15.46 0.02 13.35
C SER A 127 -14.24 0.58 12.65
N LEU A 128 -14.46 1.29 11.55
CA LEU A 128 -13.38 1.96 10.84
C LEU A 128 -12.64 2.94 11.75
N GLU A 129 -13.38 3.70 12.57
CA GLU A 129 -12.79 4.65 13.50
C GLU A 129 -11.93 3.98 14.56
N GLU A 130 -12.42 2.85 15.09
CA GLU A 130 -11.65 2.09 16.07
C GLU A 130 -10.36 1.56 15.48
N ALA A 131 -10.42 1.06 14.24
CA ALA A 131 -9.25 0.55 13.56
C ALA A 131 -8.22 1.65 13.30
N ARG A 132 -8.70 2.82 12.86
CA ARG A 132 -7.81 3.96 12.64
C ARG A 132 -7.10 4.40 13.92
N ALA A 133 -7.84 4.42 15.02
CA ALA A 133 -7.26 4.78 16.32
C ALA A 133 -6.24 3.73 16.76
N ALA A 134 -6.55 2.46 16.60
CA ALA A 134 -5.64 1.37 16.96
C ALA A 134 -4.36 1.42 16.15
N ILE A 135 -4.45 1.75 14.86
CA ILE A 135 -3.27 1.88 14.01
C ILE A 135 -2.39 3.04 14.48
N ARG A 136 -2.98 4.22 14.72
CA ARG A 136 -2.20 5.36 15.18
C ARG A 136 -1.48 5.05 16.48
N SER A 137 -2.19 4.45 17.43
CA SER A 137 -1.63 4.11 18.71
C SER A 137 -0.53 3.04 18.60
N GLY A 138 -0.79 2.02 17.78
CA GLY A 138 0.16 0.93 17.61
C GLY A 138 1.42 1.35 16.88
N LEU A 139 1.28 2.17 15.83
CA LEU A 139 2.46 2.65 15.09
C LEU A 139 3.37 3.47 15.97
N ALA A 140 2.79 4.29 16.86
CA ALA A 140 3.57 5.12 17.76
C ALA A 140 4.41 4.31 18.74
N ARG A 141 4.04 3.06 18.99
CA ARG A 141 4.77 2.18 19.90
C ARG A 141 5.84 1.35 19.23
N LEU A 142 5.86 1.31 17.90
CA LEU A 142 6.84 0.51 17.19
C LEU A 142 8.19 1.20 17.17
N PRO A 143 9.31 0.43 17.26
CA PRO A 143 10.64 1.01 17.15
C PRO A 143 10.83 1.68 15.80
N GLY A 144 11.48 2.83 15.79
CA GLY A 144 11.75 3.56 14.57
C GLY A 144 10.57 4.37 14.03
N ALA A 145 9.50 4.44 14.79
CA ALA A 145 8.32 5.21 14.37
C ALA A 145 8.55 6.72 14.55
#